data_d9a34e06f63fed8331c99346697eea8a
#
_entry.id   d9a34e06f63fed8331c99346697eea8a
#
_cell.length_a   1.000
_cell.length_b   1.000
_cell.length_c   1.000
_cell.angle_alpha   90.00
_cell.angle_beta   90.00
_cell.angle_gamma   90.00
#
_symmetry.space_group_name_H-M   'P 1'
#
loop_
_entity.id
_entity.type
_entity.pdbx_description
1 polymer ?
#
loop_
_entity_poly.entity_id
_entity_poly.type
_entity_poly.pdbx_seq_one_letter_code
_entity_poly.pdbx_strand_id
1 'polypeptide(L)'
;GESQWITGAEARAHTHAMRARADAILVGGGTLRADAPRLDVRLPGLEDRSPQRWVLTRGDVPEGWNALPSPEAVAGMEGVLHLFVEGGAGAATAFLAAGLVDRLLVYRAPILVGGRPALGDFGLSGLAQAHGRWRMTERRQLGSDTLEVYDARDPQES
;
A
#
# COMPACT_ATOMS: atom_id res chain seq x y z
N GLY A 1 13.40 15.08 2.04
CA GLY A 1 12.65 15.26 3.28
C GLY A 1 12.68 13.98 4.10
N GLU A 2 12.88 14.09 5.38
CA GLU A 2 12.88 12.95 6.30
C GLU A 2 11.49 12.31 6.30
N SER A 3 11.34 11.15 5.68
CA SER A 3 10.14 10.32 5.79
C SER A 3 10.39 9.07 6.66
N GLN A 4 11.58 8.94 7.19
CA GLN A 4 11.94 7.84 8.06
C GLN A 4 11.31 8.04 9.45
N TRP A 5 10.69 6.95 9.97
CA TRP A 5 10.22 6.84 11.34
C TRP A 5 8.98 7.66 11.71
N ILE A 6 8.04 7.88 10.78
CA ILE A 6 6.75 8.49 11.09
C ILE A 6 5.97 7.58 12.05
N THR A 7 5.93 6.27 11.79
CA THR A 7 5.24 5.27 12.61
C THR A 7 6.17 4.57 13.61
N GLY A 8 5.59 4.12 14.73
CA GLY A 8 6.28 3.42 15.80
C GLY A 8 6.71 1.98 15.46
N ALA A 9 7.39 1.33 16.39
CA ALA A 9 7.94 -0.01 16.20
C ALA A 9 6.86 -1.07 15.96
N GLU A 10 5.72 -1.00 16.67
CA GLU A 10 4.63 -1.96 16.55
C GLU A 10 3.92 -1.84 15.19
N ALA A 11 3.69 -0.63 14.70
CA ALA A 11 3.13 -0.41 13.36
C ALA A 11 4.07 -0.94 12.26
N ARG A 12 5.39 -0.73 12.42
CA ARG A 12 6.38 -1.30 11.49
C ARG A 12 6.42 -2.83 11.54
N ALA A 13 6.36 -3.43 12.73
CA ALA A 13 6.27 -4.89 12.87
C ALA A 13 5.02 -5.44 12.18
N HIS A 14 3.87 -4.77 12.34
CA HIS A 14 2.65 -5.13 11.63
C HIS A 14 2.80 -5.03 10.10
N THR A 15 3.44 -3.97 9.59
CA THR A 15 3.73 -3.84 8.15
C THR A 15 4.59 -5.00 7.65
N HIS A 16 5.63 -5.41 8.40
CA HIS A 16 6.45 -6.58 8.05
C HIS A 16 5.62 -7.89 8.07
N ALA A 17 4.67 -8.03 8.99
CA ALA A 17 3.75 -9.17 8.99
C ALA A 17 2.83 -9.17 7.75
N MET A 18 2.38 -8.01 7.28
CA MET A 18 1.61 -7.91 6.03
C MET A 18 2.46 -8.27 4.81
N ARG A 19 3.73 -7.82 4.76
CA ARG A 19 4.68 -8.24 3.71
C ARG A 19 4.84 -9.76 3.67
N ALA A 20 5.00 -10.41 4.83
CA ALA A 20 5.16 -11.87 4.92
C ALA A 20 3.91 -12.66 4.44
N ARG A 21 2.76 -12.02 4.37
CA ARG A 21 1.50 -12.60 3.88
C ARG A 21 1.26 -12.36 2.40
N ALA A 22 1.96 -11.42 1.80
CA ALA A 22 1.80 -11.06 0.40
C ALA A 22 2.68 -11.93 -0.50
N ASP A 23 2.20 -12.25 -1.70
CA ASP A 23 3.00 -12.91 -2.74
C ASP A 23 3.91 -11.88 -3.44
N ALA A 24 3.41 -10.67 -3.58
CA ALA A 24 4.12 -9.56 -4.20
C ALA A 24 3.92 -8.25 -3.42
N ILE A 25 4.93 -7.39 -3.44
CA ILE A 25 4.90 -6.04 -2.89
C ILE A 25 5.22 -5.04 -3.99
N LEU A 26 4.45 -3.95 -4.06
CA LEU A 26 4.58 -2.93 -5.09
C LEU A 26 4.75 -1.55 -4.49
N VAL A 27 5.65 -0.76 -5.09
CA VAL A 27 5.81 0.67 -4.82
C VAL A 27 5.71 1.48 -6.11
N GLY A 28 5.52 2.78 -5.99
CA GLY A 28 5.59 3.69 -7.13
C GLY A 28 7.05 3.96 -7.56
N GLY A 29 7.27 4.24 -8.84
CA GLY A 29 8.59 4.57 -9.37
C GLY A 29 9.25 5.77 -8.68
N GLY A 30 8.48 6.74 -8.20
CA GLY A 30 8.97 7.85 -7.39
C GLY A 30 9.58 7.39 -6.06
N THR A 31 8.90 6.49 -5.36
CA THR A 31 9.38 5.88 -4.10
C THR A 31 10.65 5.07 -4.33
N LEU A 32 10.68 4.26 -5.41
CA LEU A 32 11.87 3.49 -5.73
C LEU A 32 13.09 4.39 -5.95
N ARG A 33 12.95 5.48 -6.70
CA ARG A 33 14.05 6.41 -6.99
C ARG A 33 14.50 7.22 -5.76
N ALA A 34 13.54 7.60 -4.90
CA ALA A 34 13.84 8.42 -3.72
C ALA A 34 14.49 7.63 -2.58
N ASP A 35 13.97 6.43 -2.31
CA ASP A 35 14.26 5.72 -1.07
C ASP A 35 14.98 4.38 -1.29
N ALA A 36 15.01 3.84 -2.54
CA ALA A 36 15.53 2.52 -2.88
C ALA A 36 15.16 1.46 -1.81
N PRO A 37 13.86 1.28 -1.48
CA PRO A 37 13.45 0.53 -0.31
C PRO A 37 13.75 -0.96 -0.49
N ARG A 38 14.20 -1.63 0.57
CA ARG A 38 14.50 -3.07 0.54
C ARG A 38 13.24 -3.92 0.43
N LEU A 39 12.13 -3.51 1.02
CA LEU A 39 10.81 -4.18 1.06
C LEU A 39 10.87 -5.64 1.55
N ASP A 40 11.93 -6.01 2.23
CA ASP A 40 12.13 -7.33 2.83
C ASP A 40 11.33 -7.50 4.12
N VAL A 41 11.13 -8.74 4.51
CA VAL A 41 10.56 -9.09 5.81
C VAL A 41 11.71 -9.19 6.83
N ARG A 42 11.60 -8.42 7.92
CA ARG A 42 12.60 -8.38 9.01
C ARG A 42 11.95 -8.72 10.35
N LEU A 43 11.17 -9.80 10.34
CA LEU A 43 10.63 -10.42 11.55
C LEU A 43 11.33 -11.73 11.80
N PRO A 44 11.77 -12.01 13.06
CA PRO A 44 12.44 -13.25 13.40
C PRO A 44 11.61 -14.48 12.99
N GLY A 45 12.21 -15.36 12.17
CA GLY A 45 11.59 -16.57 11.67
C GLY A 45 10.68 -16.40 10.44
N LEU A 46 10.58 -15.20 9.87
CA LEU A 46 9.79 -14.90 8.67
C LEU A 46 10.62 -14.27 7.54
N GLU A 47 11.94 -14.25 7.66
CA GLU A 47 12.85 -13.61 6.69
C GLU A 47 12.72 -14.21 5.28
N ASP A 48 12.47 -15.52 5.20
CA ASP A 48 12.28 -16.27 3.95
C ASP A 48 10.94 -15.97 3.26
N ARG A 49 10.07 -15.23 3.93
CA ARG A 49 8.75 -14.84 3.44
C ARG A 49 8.73 -13.49 2.74
N SER A 50 9.89 -13.01 2.29
CA SER A 50 9.95 -11.74 1.55
C SER A 50 9.27 -11.89 0.19
N PRO A 51 8.27 -11.02 -0.13
CA PRO A 51 7.49 -11.12 -1.36
C PRO A 51 8.30 -10.70 -2.59
N GLN A 52 7.82 -11.04 -3.78
CA GLN A 52 8.36 -10.53 -5.04
C GLN A 52 8.25 -9.00 -5.07
N ARG A 53 9.32 -8.32 -5.50
CA ARG A 53 9.35 -6.85 -5.57
C ARG A 53 8.91 -6.35 -6.94
N TRP A 54 7.94 -5.44 -6.92
CA TRP A 54 7.35 -4.83 -8.10
C TRP A 54 7.36 -3.31 -8.00
N VAL A 55 7.41 -2.65 -9.13
CA VAL A 55 7.31 -1.19 -9.22
C VAL A 55 6.32 -0.79 -10.30
N LEU A 56 5.43 0.15 -9.96
CA LEU A 56 4.51 0.75 -10.93
C LEU A 56 5.30 1.73 -11.80
N THR A 57 5.67 1.28 -13.01
CA THR A 57 6.47 2.05 -13.96
C THR A 57 6.38 1.48 -15.37
N ARG A 58 6.57 2.32 -16.37
CA ARG A 58 6.76 1.92 -17.79
C ARG A 58 8.23 1.93 -18.20
N GLY A 59 9.12 2.35 -17.31
CA GLY A 59 10.56 2.41 -17.57
C GLY A 59 11.29 1.19 -17.03
N ASP A 60 12.61 1.22 -17.17
CA ASP A 60 13.51 0.19 -16.68
C ASP A 60 13.47 0.05 -15.18
N VAL A 61 13.73 -1.14 -14.70
CA VAL A 61 13.75 -1.49 -13.28
C VAL A 61 15.09 -2.10 -12.89
N PRO A 62 15.52 -1.92 -11.64
CA PRO A 62 16.76 -2.54 -11.15
C PRO A 62 16.67 -4.07 -11.14
N GLU A 63 17.82 -4.72 -11.09
CA GLU A 63 17.90 -6.17 -10.92
C GLU A 63 17.14 -6.64 -9.66
N GLY A 64 16.40 -7.74 -9.81
CA GLY A 64 15.56 -8.31 -8.74
C GLY A 64 14.25 -7.57 -8.52
N TRP A 65 13.86 -6.66 -9.42
CA TRP A 65 12.56 -6.00 -9.46
C TRP A 65 11.79 -6.37 -10.71
N ASN A 66 10.47 -6.33 -10.63
CA ASN A 66 9.55 -6.51 -11.74
C ASN A 66 8.82 -5.19 -12.04
N ALA A 67 8.57 -4.90 -13.31
CA ALA A 67 7.80 -3.73 -13.71
C ALA A 67 6.32 -4.06 -13.85
N LEU A 68 5.45 -3.20 -13.33
CA LEU A 68 4.02 -3.21 -13.61
C LEU A 68 3.70 -1.90 -14.37
N PRO A 69 3.31 -1.97 -15.65
CA PRO A 69 3.16 -0.75 -16.47
C PRO A 69 1.91 0.07 -16.14
N SER A 70 0.89 -0.54 -15.58
CA SER A 70 -0.34 0.10 -15.11
C SER A 70 -1.01 -0.74 -14.02
N PRO A 71 -1.93 -0.17 -13.19
CA PRO A 71 -2.66 -0.96 -12.20
C PRO A 71 -3.43 -2.14 -12.81
N GLU A 72 -4.04 -1.98 -13.98
CA GLU A 72 -4.84 -3.02 -14.66
C GLU A 72 -3.99 -4.23 -15.08
N ALA A 73 -2.68 -4.04 -15.25
CA ALA A 73 -1.76 -5.13 -15.60
C ALA A 73 -1.62 -6.18 -14.48
N VAL A 74 -2.17 -5.94 -13.29
CA VAL A 74 -2.22 -6.95 -12.20
C VAL A 74 -2.90 -8.24 -12.62
N ALA A 75 -3.84 -8.19 -13.56
CA ALA A 75 -4.51 -9.37 -14.09
C ALA A 75 -3.55 -10.35 -14.78
N GLY A 76 -2.38 -9.88 -15.21
CA GLY A 76 -1.34 -10.70 -15.83
C GLY A 76 -0.22 -11.16 -14.87
N MET A 77 -0.31 -10.87 -13.60
CA MET A 77 0.69 -11.28 -12.61
C MET A 77 0.52 -12.76 -12.25
N GLU A 78 1.31 -13.63 -12.88
CA GLU A 78 1.24 -15.07 -12.62
C GLU A 78 1.68 -15.44 -11.20
N GLY A 79 0.90 -16.28 -10.52
CA GLY A 79 1.21 -16.79 -9.18
C GLY A 79 1.06 -15.76 -8.06
N VAL A 80 0.51 -14.57 -8.33
CA VAL A 80 0.25 -13.52 -7.35
C VAL A 80 -1.24 -13.49 -7.02
N LEU A 81 -1.61 -13.93 -5.83
CA LEU A 81 -2.97 -13.86 -5.29
C LEU A 81 -3.15 -12.63 -4.38
N HIS A 82 -2.08 -12.24 -3.68
CA HIS A 82 -2.07 -11.10 -2.77
C HIS A 82 -0.97 -10.11 -3.16
N LEU A 83 -1.37 -8.97 -3.69
CA LEU A 83 -0.49 -7.83 -3.95
C LEU A 83 -0.60 -6.81 -2.83
N PHE A 84 0.51 -6.51 -2.16
CA PHE A 84 0.59 -5.45 -1.17
C PHE A 84 1.18 -4.18 -1.80
N VAL A 85 0.37 -3.16 -2.00
CA VAL A 85 0.82 -1.86 -2.50
C VAL A 85 1.27 -1.02 -1.32
N GLU A 86 2.57 -0.78 -1.21
CA GLU A 86 3.18 -0.08 -0.09
C GLU A 86 3.86 1.21 -0.55
N GLY A 87 3.36 2.30 -0.04
CA GLY A 87 4.01 3.59 -0.16
C GLY A 87 3.84 4.32 -1.48
N GLY A 88 3.98 5.64 -1.36
CA GLY A 88 3.85 6.61 -2.43
C GLY A 88 2.38 6.94 -2.75
N ALA A 89 2.00 8.21 -2.51
CA ALA A 89 0.65 8.70 -2.82
C ALA A 89 0.24 8.39 -4.27
N GLY A 90 1.19 8.43 -5.21
CA GLY A 90 0.92 8.18 -6.62
C GLY A 90 0.48 6.75 -6.93
N ALA A 91 1.15 5.74 -6.38
CA ALA A 91 0.77 4.34 -6.59
C ALA A 91 -0.59 4.04 -5.93
N ALA A 92 -0.78 4.45 -4.67
CA ALA A 92 -2.04 4.27 -3.97
C ALA A 92 -3.21 4.94 -4.71
N THR A 93 -3.01 6.17 -5.17
CA THR A 93 -3.99 6.92 -5.97
C THR A 93 -4.35 6.19 -7.28
N ALA A 94 -3.34 5.68 -8.00
CA ALA A 94 -3.56 4.98 -9.27
C ALA A 94 -4.40 3.70 -9.08
N PHE A 95 -4.12 2.91 -8.05
CA PHE A 95 -4.90 1.70 -7.76
C PHE A 95 -6.32 2.02 -7.27
N LEU A 96 -6.50 3.08 -6.47
CA LEU A 96 -7.82 3.55 -6.05
C LEU A 96 -8.66 4.07 -7.22
N ALA A 97 -8.04 4.83 -8.13
CA ALA A 97 -8.69 5.33 -9.34
C ALA A 97 -9.12 4.19 -10.29
N ALA A 98 -8.30 3.14 -10.38
CA ALA A 98 -8.61 1.95 -11.18
C ALA A 98 -9.66 1.04 -10.53
N GLY A 99 -10.07 1.29 -9.27
CA GLY A 99 -11.03 0.44 -8.54
C GLY A 99 -10.49 -0.95 -8.18
N LEU A 100 -9.17 -1.10 -8.08
CA LEU A 100 -8.48 -2.39 -7.89
C LEU A 100 -7.99 -2.60 -6.45
N VAL A 101 -8.59 -1.92 -5.48
CA VAL A 101 -8.21 -2.04 -4.06
C VAL A 101 -9.32 -2.75 -3.30
N ASP A 102 -9.05 -3.96 -2.81
CA ASP A 102 -9.98 -4.75 -2.01
C ASP A 102 -9.93 -4.36 -0.53
N ARG A 103 -8.74 -4.01 -0.04
CA ARG A 103 -8.49 -3.66 1.36
C ARG A 103 -7.53 -2.49 1.49
N LEU A 104 -7.86 -1.55 2.37
CA LEU A 104 -7.03 -0.39 2.70
C LEU A 104 -6.58 -0.46 4.16
N LEU A 105 -5.28 -0.37 4.38
CA LEU A 105 -4.66 -0.28 5.71
C LEU A 105 -4.20 1.16 5.94
N VAL A 106 -4.78 1.82 6.93
CA VAL A 106 -4.43 3.21 7.29
C VAL A 106 -3.71 3.21 8.64
N TYR A 107 -2.41 3.44 8.60
CA TYR A 107 -1.60 3.65 9.81
C TYR A 107 -1.54 5.14 10.10
N ARG A 108 -1.90 5.51 11.31
CA ARG A 108 -1.92 6.91 11.75
C ARG A 108 -1.05 7.08 13.00
N ALA A 109 0.06 7.79 12.85
CA ALA A 109 0.85 8.25 13.98
C ALA A 109 0.19 9.47 14.63
N PRO A 110 0.41 9.73 15.94
CA PRO A 110 -0.14 10.88 16.66
C PRO A 110 0.64 12.17 16.35
N ILE A 111 0.88 12.44 15.08
CA ILE A 111 1.59 13.62 14.58
C ILE A 111 0.82 14.25 13.42
N LEU A 112 0.98 15.54 13.25
CA LEU A 112 0.47 16.29 12.10
C LEU A 112 1.66 16.73 11.24
N VAL A 113 1.71 16.22 10.01
CA VAL A 113 2.72 16.60 9.02
C VAL A 113 2.01 17.28 7.87
N GLY A 114 2.32 18.53 7.64
CA GLY A 114 1.77 19.31 6.53
C GLY A 114 2.56 19.12 5.24
N GLY A 115 2.01 19.66 4.14
CA GLY A 115 2.74 19.86 2.89
C GLY A 115 2.64 18.76 1.84
N ARG A 116 2.27 17.52 2.19
CA ARG A 116 2.06 16.45 1.20
C ARG A 116 0.79 15.65 1.52
N PRO A 117 -0.14 15.49 0.56
CA PRO A 117 -1.30 14.66 0.75
C PRO A 117 -0.90 13.16 0.79
N ALA A 118 -1.61 12.37 1.60
CA ALA A 118 -1.45 10.92 1.63
C ALA A 118 -1.95 10.24 0.35
N LEU A 119 -2.95 10.84 -0.30
CA LEU A 119 -3.53 10.41 -1.57
C LEU A 119 -3.68 11.62 -2.48
N GLY A 120 -3.52 11.42 -3.80
CA GLY A 120 -3.88 12.38 -4.82
C GLY A 120 -5.37 12.34 -5.15
N ASP A 121 -5.76 13.09 -6.16
CA ASP A 121 -7.09 13.01 -6.75
C ASP A 121 -7.25 11.69 -7.52
N PHE A 122 -8.25 10.90 -7.16
CA PHE A 122 -8.59 9.63 -7.83
C PHE A 122 -9.98 9.67 -8.52
N GLY A 123 -10.42 10.88 -8.89
CA GLY A 123 -11.53 11.08 -9.82
C GLY A 123 -12.92 11.04 -9.18
N LEU A 124 -13.06 11.37 -7.89
CA LEU A 124 -14.38 11.54 -7.29
C LEU A 124 -14.96 12.89 -7.71
N SER A 125 -16.10 12.88 -8.40
CA SER A 125 -16.78 14.11 -8.83
C SER A 125 -17.64 14.76 -7.73
N GLY A 126 -17.82 14.09 -6.58
CA GLY A 126 -18.55 14.61 -5.43
C GLY A 126 -18.59 13.67 -4.24
N LEU A 127 -18.98 14.20 -3.07
CA LEU A 127 -19.05 13.43 -1.82
C LEU A 127 -19.96 12.21 -1.88
N ALA A 128 -21.03 12.26 -2.66
CA ALA A 128 -21.93 11.13 -2.85
C ALA A 128 -21.20 9.87 -3.37
N GLN A 129 -20.17 10.07 -4.21
CA GLN A 129 -19.36 8.96 -4.72
C GLN A 129 -18.36 8.41 -3.70
N ALA A 130 -18.05 9.16 -2.64
CA ALA A 130 -17.17 8.71 -1.57
C ALA A 130 -17.89 7.81 -0.56
N HIS A 131 -19.18 8.06 -0.34
CA HIS A 131 -19.99 7.31 0.61
C HIS A 131 -20.28 5.89 0.13
N GLY A 132 -20.31 4.96 1.10
CA GLY A 132 -20.71 3.57 0.85
C GLY A 132 -19.65 2.69 0.18
N ARG A 133 -18.51 3.22 -0.27
CA ARG A 133 -17.46 2.45 -0.97
C ARG A 133 -16.64 1.55 -0.04
N TRP A 134 -16.54 1.92 1.21
CA TRP A 134 -15.68 1.28 2.20
C TRP A 134 -16.45 0.94 3.47
N ARG A 135 -16.10 -0.18 4.09
CA ARG A 135 -16.55 -0.59 5.41
C ARG A 135 -15.34 -0.76 6.31
N MET A 136 -15.29 -0.02 7.41
CA MET A 136 -14.25 -0.23 8.44
C MET A 136 -14.52 -1.57 9.12
N THR A 137 -13.56 -2.48 9.05
CA THR A 137 -13.65 -3.85 9.58
C THR A 137 -12.82 -4.06 10.82
N GLU A 138 -11.78 -3.23 11.00
CA GLU A 138 -10.92 -3.30 12.18
C GLU A 138 -10.40 -1.92 12.56
N ARG A 139 -10.28 -1.68 13.86
CA ARG A 139 -9.53 -0.54 14.41
C ARG A 139 -8.73 -1.03 15.61
N ARG A 140 -7.43 -0.76 15.62
CA ARG A 140 -6.52 -1.29 16.63
C ARG A 140 -5.43 -0.29 16.97
N GLN A 141 -5.03 -0.27 18.24
CA GLN A 141 -3.87 0.47 18.70
C GLN A 141 -2.60 -0.37 18.49
N LEU A 142 -1.57 0.24 17.93
CA LEU A 142 -0.24 -0.33 17.72
C LEU A 142 0.81 0.58 18.36
N GLY A 143 1.06 0.39 19.65
CA GLY A 143 1.86 1.33 20.45
C GLY A 143 1.17 2.69 20.52
N SER A 144 1.84 3.75 20.08
CA SER A 144 1.26 5.09 19.97
C SER A 144 0.42 5.30 18.72
N ASP A 145 0.51 4.41 17.73
CA ASP A 145 -0.15 4.55 16.44
C ASP A 145 -1.51 3.84 16.42
N THR A 146 -2.37 4.24 15.51
CA THR A 146 -3.64 3.55 15.24
C THR A 146 -3.60 2.91 13.86
N LEU A 147 -4.05 1.67 13.76
CA LEU A 147 -4.37 0.99 12.51
C LEU A 147 -5.88 0.98 12.31
N GLU A 148 -6.32 1.41 11.14
CA GLU A 148 -7.69 1.24 10.67
C GLU A 148 -7.68 0.40 9.39
N VAL A 149 -8.55 -0.60 9.32
CA VAL A 149 -8.69 -1.49 8.15
C VAL A 149 -10.05 -1.26 7.53
N TYR A 150 -10.04 -1.03 6.23
CA TYR A 150 -11.25 -0.83 5.44
C TYR A 150 -11.30 -1.85 4.32
N ASP A 151 -12.40 -2.56 4.19
CA ASP A 151 -12.67 -3.43 3.06
C ASP A 151 -13.57 -2.70 2.05
N ALA A 152 -13.26 -2.86 0.76
CA ALA A 152 -14.12 -2.38 -0.30
C ALA A 152 -15.49 -3.06 -0.20
N ARG A 153 -16.54 -2.30 -0.39
CA ARG A 153 -17.90 -2.86 -0.50
C ARG A 153 -18.15 -3.35 -1.92
N ASP A 154 -18.78 -4.50 -2.04
CA ASP A 154 -19.33 -4.93 -3.31
C ASP A 154 -20.40 -3.92 -3.76
N PRO A 155 -20.37 -3.40 -5.00
CA PRO A 155 -21.40 -2.52 -5.53
C PRO A 155 -22.83 -3.08 -5.45
N GLN A 156 -22.96 -4.40 -5.26
CA GLN A 156 -24.25 -5.08 -5.15
C GLN A 156 -24.80 -5.19 -3.71
N GLU A 157 -24.03 -4.78 -2.69
CA GLU A 157 -24.44 -4.81 -1.27
C GLU A 157 -25.07 -3.48 -0.77
N SER A 158 -25.59 -2.63 -1.67
CA SER A 158 -26.19 -1.33 -1.35
C SER A 158 -27.70 -1.45 -1.14
#